data_4244cd5ea797c75818706bcb4e430f61
#
_entry.id   4244cd5ea797c75818706bcb4e430f61
#
_cell.length_a   1.000
_cell.length_b   1.000
_cell.length_c   1.000
_cell.angle_alpha   90.00
_cell.angle_beta   90.00
_cell.angle_gamma   90.00
#
_symmetry.space_group_name_H-M   'P 1'
#
loop_
_entity.id
_entity.type
_entity.pdbx_description
1 polymer ?
#
loop_
_entity_poly.entity_id
_entity_poly.type
_entity_poly.pdbx_seq_one_letter_code
_entity_poly.pdbx_strand_id
1 'polypeptide(L)'
;MYLHSNLFTEEELKRNYDFYQEVTLHHSSLSTCIFGILACEIGYYEEAYTYFTQSARMDLDDYHNNFYAGIHAANMAGTWQAIVNGFAGLRTNAGYLELHPYLPSQWKGYTFKINYQGSRLEVSVKEDGTQITLEQGNAVSFKLNNTEYHLAKEGDIVYESKTI
;
A
#
# COMPACT_ATOMS: atom_id res chain seq x y z
N MET A 1 5.14 -13.20 1.67
CA MET A 1 5.39 -12.52 2.96
C MET A 1 4.34 -11.46 3.25
N TYR A 2 4.16 -10.39 2.46
CA TYR A 2 3.25 -9.30 2.84
C TYR A 2 1.77 -9.71 3.06
N LEU A 3 1.24 -10.70 2.31
CA LEU A 3 -0.13 -11.22 2.52
C LEU A 3 -0.30 -11.97 3.85
N HIS A 4 0.77 -12.30 4.52
CA HIS A 4 0.80 -13.06 5.76
C HIS A 4 1.80 -12.44 6.75
N SER A 5 1.96 -11.12 6.71
CA SER A 5 2.90 -10.39 7.58
C SER A 5 2.58 -10.63 9.07
N ASN A 6 1.31 -10.81 9.39
CA ASN A 6 0.85 -11.14 10.74
C ASN A 6 1.35 -12.48 11.31
N LEU A 7 1.98 -13.33 10.50
CA LEU A 7 2.60 -14.60 10.94
C LEU A 7 4.08 -14.46 11.31
N PHE A 8 4.66 -13.28 11.14
CA PHE A 8 6.07 -12.99 11.37
C PHE A 8 6.22 -11.85 12.37
N THR A 9 7.27 -11.88 13.15
CA THR A 9 7.71 -10.72 13.92
C THR A 9 8.33 -9.67 12.99
N GLU A 10 8.40 -8.42 13.43
CA GLU A 10 9.05 -7.35 12.66
C GLU A 10 10.52 -7.67 12.38
N GLU A 11 11.23 -8.25 13.35
CA GLU A 11 12.63 -8.67 13.18
C GLU A 11 12.80 -9.77 12.12
N GLU A 12 11.86 -10.73 12.08
CA GLU A 12 11.87 -11.78 11.06
C GLU A 12 11.57 -11.20 9.67
N LEU A 13 10.63 -10.27 9.56
CA LEU A 13 10.34 -9.59 8.30
C LEU A 13 11.55 -8.81 7.79
N LYS A 14 12.20 -8.02 8.65
CA LYS A 14 13.41 -7.26 8.30
C LYS A 14 14.55 -8.17 7.86
N ARG A 15 14.87 -9.17 8.65
CA ARG A 15 15.95 -10.13 8.32
C ARG A 15 15.68 -10.87 7.00
N ASN A 16 14.45 -11.29 6.77
CA ASN A 16 14.07 -11.95 5.52
C ASN A 16 14.15 -10.98 4.33
N TYR A 17 13.66 -9.74 4.51
CA TYR A 17 13.74 -8.71 3.48
C TYR A 17 15.19 -8.44 3.09
N ASP A 18 16.05 -8.13 4.05
CA ASP A 18 17.46 -7.80 3.83
C ASP A 18 18.18 -8.94 3.10
N PHE A 19 17.96 -10.20 3.52
CA PHE A 19 18.53 -11.36 2.86
C PHE A 19 18.05 -11.51 1.41
N TYR A 20 16.76 -11.46 1.18
CA TYR A 20 16.22 -11.67 -0.17
C TYR A 20 16.48 -10.48 -1.10
N GLN A 21 16.58 -9.27 -0.58
CA GLN A 21 16.92 -8.09 -1.36
C GLN A 21 18.33 -8.20 -1.97
N GLU A 22 19.30 -8.73 -1.24
CA GLU A 22 20.68 -8.93 -1.72
C GLU A 22 20.79 -10.00 -2.82
N VAL A 23 19.95 -11.04 -2.79
CA VAL A 23 20.05 -12.19 -3.70
C VAL A 23 19.03 -12.15 -4.85
N THR A 24 18.14 -11.16 -4.87
CA THR A 24 17.11 -11.01 -5.91
C THR A 24 17.61 -10.14 -7.04
N LEU A 25 17.61 -10.67 -8.27
CA LEU A 25 18.10 -9.95 -9.46
C LEU A 25 17.09 -8.93 -10.03
N HIS A 26 15.86 -8.88 -9.53
CA HIS A 26 14.79 -7.99 -10.00
C HIS A 26 14.53 -7.99 -11.51
N HIS A 27 14.78 -9.12 -12.17
CA HIS A 27 14.52 -9.25 -13.62
C HIS A 27 13.03 -9.31 -13.96
N SER A 28 12.19 -9.67 -13.00
CA SER A 28 10.74 -9.66 -13.17
C SER A 28 10.17 -8.26 -12.94
N SER A 29 9.33 -7.80 -13.84
CA SER A 29 8.59 -6.53 -13.70
C SER A 29 7.71 -6.46 -12.45
N LEU A 30 7.38 -7.60 -11.83
CA LEU A 30 6.58 -7.68 -10.61
C LEU A 30 7.42 -7.65 -9.33
N SER A 31 8.75 -7.72 -9.43
CA SER A 31 9.62 -7.78 -8.26
C SER A 31 9.59 -6.48 -7.47
N THR A 32 9.73 -5.35 -8.16
CA THR A 32 9.86 -4.02 -7.54
C THR A 32 8.63 -3.64 -6.71
N CYS A 33 7.41 -3.89 -7.20
CA CYS A 33 6.20 -3.57 -6.44
C CYS A 33 6.09 -4.39 -5.14
N ILE A 34 6.47 -5.67 -5.16
CA ILE A 34 6.42 -6.54 -3.97
C ILE A 34 7.48 -6.13 -2.94
N PHE A 35 8.71 -5.82 -3.38
CA PHE A 35 9.75 -5.33 -2.48
C PHE A 35 9.39 -3.96 -1.91
N GLY A 36 8.78 -3.06 -2.70
CA GLY A 36 8.27 -1.78 -2.21
C GLY A 36 7.20 -1.94 -1.12
N ILE A 37 6.25 -2.88 -1.28
CA ILE A 37 5.24 -3.19 -0.24
C ILE A 37 5.90 -3.71 1.04
N LEU A 38 6.85 -4.64 0.91
CA LEU A 38 7.57 -5.19 2.07
C LEU A 38 8.45 -4.14 2.75
N ALA A 39 9.09 -3.26 1.99
CA ALA A 39 9.86 -2.14 2.54
C ALA A 39 8.97 -1.19 3.36
N CYS A 40 7.74 -0.88 2.90
CA CYS A 40 6.76 -0.14 3.70
C CYS A 40 6.43 -0.85 5.01
N GLU A 41 6.21 -2.17 4.97
CA GLU A 41 5.83 -2.98 6.14
C GLU A 41 6.88 -2.92 7.27
N ILE A 42 8.15 -2.80 6.90
CA ILE A 42 9.28 -2.76 7.84
C ILE A 42 9.84 -1.36 8.10
N GLY A 43 9.17 -0.31 7.57
CA GLY A 43 9.56 1.09 7.79
C GLY A 43 10.72 1.60 6.92
N TYR A 44 11.13 0.89 5.86
CA TYR A 44 12.16 1.32 4.91
C TYR A 44 11.57 2.20 3.81
N TYR A 45 11.00 3.34 4.20
CA TYR A 45 10.15 4.17 3.34
C TYR A 45 10.86 4.80 2.14
N GLU A 46 12.12 5.20 2.26
CA GLU A 46 12.89 5.75 1.13
C GLU A 46 13.16 4.68 0.07
N GLU A 47 13.44 3.46 0.50
CA GLU A 47 13.62 2.32 -0.39
C GLU A 47 12.29 1.92 -1.03
N ALA A 48 11.20 1.91 -0.25
CA ALA A 48 9.85 1.68 -0.75
C ALA A 48 9.48 2.68 -1.86
N TYR A 49 9.81 3.96 -1.67
CA TYR A 49 9.57 4.99 -2.68
C TYR A 49 10.42 4.78 -3.93
N THR A 50 11.65 4.35 -3.79
CA THR A 50 12.54 4.00 -4.90
C THR A 50 11.95 2.86 -5.73
N TYR A 51 11.53 1.77 -5.11
CA TYR A 51 10.88 0.64 -5.77
C TYR A 51 9.55 1.02 -6.43
N PHE A 52 8.74 1.84 -5.74
CA PHE A 52 7.52 2.39 -6.31
C PHE A 52 7.79 3.18 -7.59
N THR A 53 8.79 4.06 -7.58
CA THR A 53 9.16 4.88 -8.75
C THR A 53 9.62 4.02 -9.91
N GLN A 54 10.45 3.01 -9.66
CA GLN A 54 10.87 2.04 -10.68
C GLN A 54 9.68 1.29 -11.27
N SER A 55 8.74 0.85 -10.45
CA SER A 55 7.52 0.17 -10.89
C SER A 55 6.64 1.12 -11.72
N ALA A 56 6.35 2.32 -11.22
CA ALA A 56 5.45 3.28 -11.86
C ALA A 56 5.99 3.81 -13.21
N ARG A 57 7.30 3.84 -13.37
CA ARG A 57 7.97 4.39 -14.58
C ARG A 57 8.52 3.31 -15.51
N MET A 58 8.31 2.04 -15.21
CA MET A 58 8.92 0.92 -15.91
C MET A 58 8.81 0.99 -17.43
N ASP A 59 7.60 1.24 -17.93
CA ASP A 59 7.34 1.35 -19.36
C ASP A 59 7.70 2.74 -19.92
N LEU A 60 7.64 3.79 -19.09
CA LEU A 60 7.98 5.15 -19.50
C LEU A 60 9.49 5.33 -19.70
N ASP A 61 10.29 4.68 -18.89
CA ASP A 61 11.75 4.77 -18.91
C ASP A 61 12.39 3.61 -19.68
N ASP A 62 11.56 2.73 -20.28
CA ASP A 62 12.01 1.50 -20.96
C ASP A 62 13.05 0.72 -20.13
N TYR A 63 12.76 0.53 -18.85
CA TYR A 63 13.70 0.02 -17.85
C TYR A 63 14.36 -1.32 -18.24
N HIS A 64 13.64 -2.17 -18.98
CA HIS A 64 14.10 -3.46 -19.45
C HIS A 64 14.52 -3.47 -20.95
N ASN A 65 14.54 -2.31 -21.63
CA ASN A 65 14.81 -2.19 -23.06
C ASN A 65 13.91 -3.10 -23.91
N ASN A 66 12.64 -3.19 -23.58
CA ASN A 66 11.70 -4.10 -24.21
C ASN A 66 10.32 -3.49 -24.50
N PHE A 67 10.19 -2.15 -24.49
CA PHE A 67 8.91 -1.46 -24.75
C PHE A 67 8.25 -1.88 -26.08
N TYR A 68 9.05 -2.29 -27.06
CA TYR A 68 8.58 -2.80 -28.36
C TYR A 68 7.73 -4.07 -28.25
N ALA A 69 7.86 -4.83 -27.16
CA ALA A 69 7.09 -6.04 -26.89
C ALA A 69 5.71 -5.75 -26.27
N GLY A 70 5.44 -4.50 -25.92
CA GLY A 70 4.20 -4.03 -25.29
C GLY A 70 4.37 -3.59 -23.84
N ILE A 71 3.26 -3.20 -23.21
CA ILE A 71 3.26 -2.70 -21.83
C ILE A 71 3.29 -3.84 -20.81
N HIS A 72 3.89 -3.57 -19.65
CA HIS A 72 3.89 -4.48 -18.51
C HIS A 72 2.59 -4.35 -17.70
N ALA A 73 1.46 -4.83 -18.25
CA ALA A 73 0.12 -4.65 -17.66
C ALA A 73 0.01 -5.11 -16.20
N ALA A 74 0.64 -6.24 -15.85
CA ALA A 74 0.67 -6.72 -14.46
C ALA A 74 1.46 -5.80 -13.53
N ASN A 75 2.51 -5.14 -14.02
CA ASN A 75 3.26 -4.15 -13.25
C ASN A 75 2.45 -2.87 -13.00
N MET A 76 1.56 -2.47 -13.92
CA MET A 76 0.63 -1.35 -13.68
C MET A 76 -0.29 -1.64 -12.49
N ALA A 77 -0.83 -2.87 -12.39
CA ALA A 77 -1.57 -3.31 -11.22
C ALA A 77 -0.69 -3.36 -9.95
N GLY A 78 0.57 -3.80 -10.10
CA GLY A 78 1.57 -3.80 -9.03
C GLY A 78 1.88 -2.39 -8.50
N THR A 79 1.93 -1.40 -9.38
CA THR A 79 2.11 0.01 -9.00
C THR A 79 0.93 0.50 -8.13
N TRP A 80 -0.31 0.17 -8.49
CA TRP A 80 -1.48 0.45 -7.66
C TRP A 80 -1.39 -0.26 -6.30
N GLN A 81 -0.99 -1.53 -6.28
CA GLN A 81 -0.80 -2.28 -5.05
C GLN A 81 0.29 -1.68 -4.16
N ALA A 82 1.37 -1.14 -4.73
CA ALA A 82 2.41 -0.46 -3.96
C ALA A 82 1.87 0.77 -3.21
N ILE A 83 0.88 1.48 -3.76
CA ILE A 83 0.20 2.56 -3.05
C ILE A 83 -0.72 1.98 -1.96
N VAL A 84 -1.62 1.09 -2.32
CA VAL A 84 -2.70 0.63 -1.45
C VAL A 84 -2.20 -0.34 -0.37
N ASN A 85 -1.41 -1.35 -0.76
CA ASN A 85 -0.87 -2.33 0.20
C ASN A 85 0.50 -1.91 0.78
N GLY A 86 1.24 -1.03 0.06
CA GLY A 86 2.49 -0.45 0.55
C GLY A 86 2.22 0.80 1.40
N PHE A 87 2.11 1.97 0.77
CA PHE A 87 2.02 3.24 1.49
C PHE A 87 0.77 3.41 2.35
N ALA A 88 -0.39 2.89 1.95
CA ALA A 88 -1.57 2.91 2.80
C ALA A 88 -1.63 1.74 3.79
N GLY A 89 -0.74 0.76 3.67
CA GLY A 89 -0.63 -0.36 4.59
C GLY A 89 -1.90 -1.22 4.70
N LEU A 90 -2.71 -1.26 3.61
CA LEU A 90 -3.97 -1.99 3.63
C LEU A 90 -3.73 -3.49 3.79
N ARG A 91 -4.39 -4.08 4.79
CA ARG A 91 -4.43 -5.52 5.04
C ARG A 91 -5.87 -5.96 5.32
N THR A 92 -6.15 -7.23 5.06
CA THR A 92 -7.42 -7.88 5.39
C THR A 92 -7.16 -9.15 6.19
N ASN A 93 -6.46 -9.00 7.32
CA ASN A 93 -6.09 -10.10 8.18
C ASN A 93 -7.29 -10.63 8.96
N ALA A 94 -7.49 -11.94 8.96
CA ALA A 94 -8.61 -12.59 9.66
C ALA A 94 -10.01 -11.99 9.32
N GLY A 95 -10.18 -11.46 8.11
CA GLY A 95 -11.44 -10.83 7.68
C GLY A 95 -11.66 -9.42 8.24
N TYR A 96 -10.65 -8.80 8.82
CA TYR A 96 -10.68 -7.43 9.32
C TYR A 96 -9.89 -6.50 8.41
N LEU A 97 -10.46 -5.35 8.06
CA LEU A 97 -9.78 -4.31 7.29
C LEU A 97 -8.89 -3.49 8.23
N GLU A 98 -7.61 -3.40 7.89
CA GLU A 98 -6.63 -2.59 8.62
C GLU A 98 -5.88 -1.68 7.65
N LEU A 99 -5.57 -0.45 8.09
CA LEU A 99 -4.79 0.53 7.35
C LEU A 99 -3.73 1.15 8.27
N HIS A 100 -2.51 1.28 7.73
CA HIS A 100 -1.38 1.93 8.39
C HIS A 100 -0.74 2.93 7.41
N PRO A 101 -1.42 4.07 7.14
CA PRO A 101 -1.01 4.97 6.08
C PRO A 101 0.28 5.72 6.41
N TYR A 102 1.18 5.74 5.43
CA TYR A 102 2.35 6.56 5.37
C TYR A 102 2.28 7.48 4.15
N LEU A 103 2.60 8.75 4.30
CA LEU A 103 2.71 9.71 3.20
C LEU A 103 4.19 9.95 2.88
N PRO A 104 4.68 9.52 1.69
CA PRO A 104 6.03 9.86 1.24
C PRO A 104 6.23 11.39 1.20
N SER A 105 7.42 11.85 1.60
CA SER A 105 7.76 13.28 1.63
C SER A 105 7.67 13.97 0.26
N GLN A 106 7.74 13.19 -0.82
CA GLN A 106 7.63 13.66 -2.20
C GLN A 106 6.19 13.97 -2.62
N TRP A 107 5.18 13.53 -1.83
CA TRP A 107 3.76 13.70 -2.15
C TRP A 107 3.07 14.66 -1.18
N LYS A 108 2.07 15.36 -1.69
CA LYS A 108 1.15 16.17 -0.86
C LYS A 108 -0.04 15.37 -0.34
N GLY A 109 -0.27 14.22 -0.90
CA GLY A 109 -1.34 13.30 -0.53
C GLY A 109 -1.63 12.30 -1.64
N TYR A 110 -2.43 11.30 -1.30
CA TYR A 110 -2.99 10.34 -2.24
C TYR A 110 -4.39 9.93 -1.80
N THR A 111 -5.21 9.53 -2.77
CA THR A 111 -6.59 9.07 -2.52
C THR A 111 -6.88 7.85 -3.38
N PHE A 112 -7.56 6.87 -2.81
CA PHE A 112 -8.00 5.68 -3.52
C PHE A 112 -9.33 5.20 -2.98
N LYS A 113 -9.99 4.31 -3.75
CA LYS A 113 -11.25 3.70 -3.36
C LYS A 113 -11.12 2.19 -3.34
N ILE A 114 -11.77 1.58 -2.35
CA ILE A 114 -11.84 0.11 -2.20
C ILE A 114 -13.27 -0.34 -1.98
N ASN A 115 -13.54 -1.57 -2.39
CA ASN A 115 -14.77 -2.27 -2.00
C ASN A 115 -14.41 -3.31 -0.93
N TYR A 116 -15.07 -3.23 0.21
CA TYR A 116 -14.88 -4.15 1.32
C TYR A 116 -16.24 -4.56 1.89
N GLN A 117 -16.54 -5.86 1.93
CA GLN A 117 -17.78 -6.45 2.47
C GLN A 117 -19.06 -5.78 1.93
N GLY A 118 -19.08 -5.44 0.63
CA GLY A 118 -20.23 -4.80 -0.03
C GLY A 118 -20.33 -3.30 0.17
N SER A 119 -19.38 -2.69 0.87
CA SER A 119 -19.31 -1.25 1.09
C SER A 119 -18.15 -0.65 0.30
N ARG A 120 -18.33 0.57 -0.20
CA ARG A 120 -17.32 1.35 -0.92
C ARG A 120 -16.77 2.43 -0.02
N LEU A 121 -15.47 2.36 0.22
CA LEU A 121 -14.73 3.30 1.04
C LEU A 121 -13.81 4.15 0.17
N GLU A 122 -13.77 5.46 0.41
CA GLU A 122 -12.73 6.35 -0.05
C GLU A 122 -11.73 6.61 1.08
N VAL A 123 -10.46 6.39 0.80
CA VAL A 123 -9.34 6.65 1.72
C VAL A 123 -8.52 7.80 1.15
N SER A 124 -8.38 8.88 1.89
CA SER A 124 -7.58 10.07 1.54
C SER A 124 -6.52 10.33 2.59
N VAL A 125 -5.26 10.25 2.19
CA VAL A 125 -4.09 10.49 3.05
C VAL A 125 -3.43 11.78 2.64
N LYS A 126 -3.24 12.71 3.59
CA LYS A 126 -2.65 14.02 3.39
C LYS A 126 -1.63 14.34 4.48
N GLU A 127 -0.95 15.48 4.35
CA GLU A 127 0.05 15.93 5.32
C GLU A 127 -0.52 16.11 6.74
N ASP A 128 -1.78 16.50 6.85
CA ASP A 128 -2.49 16.77 8.11
C ASP A 128 -3.17 15.54 8.73
N GLY A 129 -3.37 14.47 7.95
CA GLY A 129 -4.00 13.25 8.46
C GLY A 129 -4.62 12.35 7.41
N THR A 130 -5.35 11.37 7.88
CA THR A 130 -6.06 10.39 7.06
C THR A 130 -7.57 10.50 7.25
N GLN A 131 -8.30 10.59 6.14
CA GLN A 131 -9.75 10.58 6.12
C GLN A 131 -10.26 9.31 5.43
N ILE A 132 -11.23 8.65 6.06
CA ILE A 132 -11.94 7.51 5.47
C ILE A 132 -13.43 7.82 5.42
N THR A 133 -14.03 7.71 4.25
CA THR A 133 -15.44 8.02 4.00
C THR A 133 -16.17 6.77 3.52
N LEU A 134 -17.32 6.46 4.08
CA LEU A 134 -18.26 5.46 3.55
C LEU A 134 -19.08 6.09 2.42
N GLU A 135 -18.70 5.85 1.17
CA GLU A 135 -19.39 6.40 0.01
C GLU A 135 -20.70 5.67 -0.30
N GLN A 136 -20.71 4.36 -0.12
CA GLN A 136 -21.86 3.53 -0.46
C GLN A 136 -21.81 2.20 0.30
N GLY A 137 -22.98 1.65 0.62
CA GLY A 137 -23.13 0.31 1.16
C GLY A 137 -23.52 0.27 2.64
N ASN A 138 -23.19 -0.84 3.29
CA ASN A 138 -23.57 -1.11 4.67
C ASN A 138 -22.56 -0.53 5.67
N ALA A 139 -22.95 -0.53 6.94
CA ALA A 139 -22.05 -0.22 8.04
C ALA A 139 -20.77 -1.08 7.98
N VAL A 140 -19.63 -0.48 8.28
CA VAL A 140 -18.32 -1.14 8.22
C VAL A 140 -17.45 -0.76 9.40
N SER A 141 -16.76 -1.74 9.97
CA SER A 141 -15.73 -1.54 10.98
C SER A 141 -14.35 -1.83 10.38
N PHE A 142 -13.37 -1.06 10.79
CA PHE A 142 -11.99 -1.19 10.34
C PHE A 142 -11.03 -0.66 11.41
N LYS A 143 -9.74 -0.94 11.26
CA LYS A 143 -8.69 -0.32 12.07
C LYS A 143 -7.89 0.67 11.23
N LEU A 144 -7.59 1.82 11.83
CA LEU A 144 -6.66 2.82 11.33
C LEU A 144 -5.61 3.05 12.40
N ASN A 145 -4.33 2.79 12.09
CA ASN A 145 -3.22 2.89 13.03
C ASN A 145 -3.50 2.19 14.38
N ASN A 146 -4.02 0.96 14.32
CA ASN A 146 -4.42 0.11 15.47
C ASN A 146 -5.67 0.60 16.26
N THR A 147 -6.25 1.74 15.91
CA THR A 147 -7.50 2.23 16.51
C THR A 147 -8.68 1.72 15.71
N GLU A 148 -9.68 1.16 16.41
CA GLU A 148 -10.90 0.66 15.78
C GLU A 148 -11.90 1.81 15.54
N TYR A 149 -12.46 1.83 14.32
CA TYR A 149 -13.47 2.80 13.88
C TYR A 149 -14.68 2.09 13.28
N HIS A 150 -15.81 2.77 13.33
CA HIS A 150 -17.08 2.31 12.76
C HIS A 150 -17.76 3.42 11.97
N LEU A 151 -18.10 3.13 10.71
CA LEU A 151 -18.93 3.98 9.85
C LEU A 151 -20.30 3.30 9.73
N ALA A 152 -21.36 3.95 10.16
CA ALA A 152 -22.69 3.35 10.30
C ALA A 152 -23.55 3.49 9.04
N LYS A 153 -23.35 4.56 8.25
CA LYS A 153 -24.17 4.88 7.08
C LYS A 153 -23.39 5.65 6.03
N GLU A 154 -23.89 5.67 4.82
CA GLU A 154 -23.36 6.48 3.71
C GLU A 154 -23.18 7.95 4.11
N GLY A 155 -22.04 8.51 3.76
CA GLY A 155 -21.62 9.85 4.11
C GLY A 155 -20.91 9.97 5.46
N ASP A 156 -20.85 8.92 6.28
CA ASP A 156 -20.06 8.93 7.52
C ASP A 156 -18.56 9.04 7.20
N ILE A 157 -17.85 9.80 8.03
CA ILE A 157 -16.43 10.10 7.87
C ILE A 157 -15.71 9.85 9.20
N VAL A 158 -14.57 9.18 9.10
CA VAL A 158 -13.54 9.14 10.13
C VAL A 158 -12.37 9.99 9.67
N TYR A 159 -11.85 10.83 10.55
CA TYR A 159 -10.63 11.59 10.35
C TYR A 159 -9.68 11.35 11.52
N GLU A 160 -8.46 10.93 11.20
CA GLU A 160 -7.38 10.78 12.16
C GLU A 160 -6.25 11.76 11.80
N SER A 161 -5.99 12.72 12.68
CA SER A 161 -4.91 13.69 12.49
C SER A 161 -3.54 13.01 12.62
N LYS A 162 -2.57 13.44 11.81
CA LYS A 162 -1.20 13.02 11.99
C LYS A 162 -0.69 13.57 13.33
N THR A 163 -0.31 12.68 14.24
CA THR A 163 0.39 13.09 15.46
C THR A 163 1.77 13.60 15.10
N ILE A 164 2.08 14.83 15.46
CA ILE A 164 3.38 15.48 15.22
C ILE A 164 4.43 14.85 16.14
#